data_e3038e62fe4c7c39532ba4f4382a961b
#
_entry.id   e3038e62fe4c7c39532ba4f4382a961b
#
_cell.length_a   1.000
_cell.length_b   1.000
_cell.length_c   1.000
_cell.angle_alpha   90.00
_cell.angle_beta   90.00
_cell.angle_gamma   90.00
#
_symmetry.space_group_name_H-M   'P 1'
#
loop_
_entity.id
_entity.type
_entity.pdbx_description
1 polymer ?
#
loop_
_entity_poly.entity_id
_entity_poly.type
_entity_poly.pdbx_seq_one_letter_code
_entity_poly.pdbx_strand_id
1 'polypeptide(L)'
;MMTNEENYCFDVGGYLIVPGVLTDAIVAQLNEAFDATGHFDGMLSWEGEQRELFRDLLVHPVLVDYVNQLCGTGFRLEQLPRLITDDPAAKLSFDGKLSGGDEPRDQARAYYHQNDRRQCQLVRAIWALEDVAAGDGGPVFVQASHKTNVEMPTGLEEGTQDLGLVREIPLKAGDLLLLADTTIRGLRPWTGAGRLRLLDYGFAARGVILEAGSGADAFETDEPPWKKELTPAQQTVMHKPGKSDTTPPKTLIAQGDDCLVAAADEAIHPSFLHRDPDSGIDAEEFFFWDLCGHLVIRDIMSPEDLALANEAIDRFESDIVVQEELSRGSTSLAGTGRPVLNTLLDLPEPWCGPFRRMVAHPAVVHRLTWMGGSGFRCDKPTAFCAVKGTSGHALHDSNEPLNPSRSYVYKNGRSFCEAITVTWQLRDVTDADGGFACVPGSHKAQYRMPPGVRSCDDDMGLVVHPTFKAGDVLLFMDGAQTHGALAWHSDMARRSILIKYSSRNFNRSGGDFAH
;
A
#
# COMPACT_ATOMS: atom_id res chain seq x y z
N MET A 1 20.88 6.41 6.75
CA MET A 1 19.59 7.18 6.85
C MET A 1 18.76 6.88 5.62
N MET A 2 17.49 6.51 5.78
CA MET A 2 16.57 6.20 4.66
C MET A 2 16.48 7.40 3.70
N THR A 3 16.54 7.12 2.40
CA THR A 3 16.31 8.12 1.35
C THR A 3 14.85 8.56 1.30
N ASN A 4 14.53 9.60 0.54
CA ASN A 4 13.13 10.00 0.34
C ASN A 4 12.31 8.91 -0.37
N GLU A 5 12.91 8.22 -1.32
CA GLU A 5 12.32 7.11 -2.07
C GLU A 5 11.99 5.94 -1.15
N GLU A 6 12.93 5.53 -0.28
CA GLU A 6 12.71 4.46 0.69
C GLU A 6 11.62 4.84 1.71
N ASN A 7 11.63 6.08 2.20
CA ASN A 7 10.59 6.60 3.08
C ASN A 7 9.21 6.58 2.41
N TYR A 8 9.13 7.02 1.16
CA TYR A 8 7.88 7.01 0.39
C TYR A 8 7.39 5.58 0.15
N CYS A 9 8.30 4.67 -0.26
CA CYS A 9 7.97 3.27 -0.52
C CYS A 9 7.41 2.59 0.74
N PHE A 10 8.10 2.73 1.87
CA PHE A 10 7.66 2.14 3.13
C PHE A 10 6.34 2.77 3.63
N ASP A 11 6.21 4.10 3.55
CA ASP A 11 5.02 4.81 4.00
C ASP A 11 3.78 4.46 3.18
N VAL A 12 3.90 4.33 1.86
CA VAL A 12 2.78 3.99 0.97
C VAL A 12 2.55 2.49 0.89
N GLY A 13 3.63 1.71 0.76
CA GLY A 13 3.55 0.28 0.53
C GLY A 13 3.36 -0.55 1.79
N GLY A 14 3.90 -0.09 2.92
CA GLY A 14 3.99 -0.86 4.17
C GLY A 14 5.17 -1.83 4.19
N TYR A 15 6.06 -1.75 3.19
CA TYR A 15 7.25 -2.58 3.08
C TYR A 15 8.40 -1.85 2.39
N LEU A 16 9.60 -2.38 2.56
CA LEU A 16 10.81 -1.94 1.87
C LEU A 16 11.75 -3.13 1.66
N ILE A 17 12.30 -3.28 0.47
CA ILE A 17 13.38 -4.23 0.20
C ILE A 17 14.70 -3.47 0.19
N VAL A 18 15.65 -3.92 1.01
CA VAL A 18 17.03 -3.45 1.02
C VAL A 18 17.88 -4.54 0.35
N PRO A 19 18.37 -4.30 -0.87
CA PRO A 19 18.99 -5.36 -1.64
C PRO A 19 20.42 -5.67 -1.18
N GLY A 20 20.80 -6.96 -1.22
CA GLY A 20 22.18 -7.42 -1.08
C GLY A 20 22.85 -7.06 0.24
N VAL A 21 22.11 -7.07 1.35
CA VAL A 21 22.64 -6.73 2.69
C VAL A 21 23.58 -7.83 3.20
N LEU A 22 23.22 -9.11 2.99
CA LEU A 22 24.10 -10.23 3.34
C LEU A 22 24.93 -10.65 2.12
N THR A 23 26.17 -10.99 2.38
CA THR A 23 27.03 -11.57 1.35
C THR A 23 26.64 -13.03 1.08
N ASP A 24 26.96 -13.53 -0.11
CA ASP A 24 26.74 -14.93 -0.48
C ASP A 24 27.36 -15.90 0.54
N ALA A 25 28.51 -15.53 1.14
CA ALA A 25 29.19 -16.35 2.14
C ALA A 25 28.38 -16.47 3.44
N ILE A 26 27.78 -15.36 3.92
CA ILE A 26 26.92 -15.37 5.11
C ILE A 26 25.63 -16.16 4.83
N VAL A 27 25.02 -15.95 3.67
CA VAL A 27 23.84 -16.71 3.24
C VAL A 27 24.11 -18.21 3.20
N ALA A 28 25.26 -18.62 2.63
CA ALA A 28 25.67 -20.02 2.59
C ALA A 28 25.84 -20.60 4.01
N GLN A 29 26.51 -19.90 4.92
CA GLN A 29 26.70 -20.32 6.30
C GLN A 29 25.38 -20.49 7.07
N LEU A 30 24.43 -19.56 6.88
CA LEU A 30 23.09 -19.64 7.49
C LEU A 30 22.32 -20.86 6.95
N ASN A 31 22.39 -21.12 5.66
CA ASN A 31 21.76 -22.28 5.04
C ASN A 31 22.40 -23.60 5.53
N GLU A 32 23.74 -23.66 5.61
CA GLU A 32 24.47 -24.81 6.13
C GLU A 32 24.12 -25.10 7.60
N ALA A 33 23.93 -24.04 8.43
CA ALA A 33 23.54 -24.20 9.83
C ALA A 33 22.16 -24.86 9.94
N PHE A 34 21.18 -24.47 9.12
CA PHE A 34 19.86 -25.12 9.07
C PHE A 34 19.95 -26.58 8.57
N ASP A 35 20.75 -26.82 7.52
CA ASP A 35 20.90 -28.16 6.95
C ASP A 35 21.61 -29.12 7.94
N ALA A 36 22.55 -28.60 8.74
CA ALA A 36 23.28 -29.40 9.73
C ALA A 36 22.46 -29.74 10.97
N THR A 37 21.63 -28.82 11.43
CA THR A 37 20.82 -29.02 12.66
C THR A 37 19.52 -29.72 12.38
N GLY A 38 18.90 -29.52 11.22
CA GLY A 38 17.54 -29.96 10.90
C GLY A 38 16.45 -29.31 11.74
N HIS A 39 16.80 -28.28 12.52
CA HIS A 39 15.87 -27.50 13.36
C HIS A 39 15.62 -26.13 12.73
N PHE A 40 14.38 -25.62 12.84
CA PHE A 40 13.94 -24.37 12.21
C PHE A 40 13.47 -23.31 13.21
N ASP A 41 13.68 -23.56 14.50
CA ASP A 41 13.35 -22.69 15.62
C ASP A 41 14.48 -22.66 16.67
N GLY A 42 14.40 -21.74 17.64
CA GLY A 42 15.33 -21.65 18.74
C GLY A 42 16.77 -21.27 18.38
N MET A 43 17.06 -20.73 17.17
CA MET A 43 18.39 -20.48 16.62
C MET A 43 19.31 -19.71 17.57
N LEU A 44 18.76 -18.76 18.34
CA LEU A 44 19.55 -17.95 19.28
C LEU A 44 20.09 -18.74 20.46
N SER A 45 19.53 -19.94 20.72
CA SER A 45 19.87 -20.82 21.83
C SER A 45 20.55 -22.12 21.40
N TRP A 46 20.79 -22.34 20.12
CA TRP A 46 21.46 -23.55 19.62
C TRP A 46 22.82 -23.76 20.29
N GLU A 47 23.26 -24.98 20.35
CA GLU A 47 24.62 -25.30 20.82
C GLU A 47 25.67 -25.01 19.73
N GLY A 48 26.89 -24.62 20.15
CA GLY A 48 28.00 -24.37 19.24
C GLY A 48 28.05 -22.98 18.61
N GLU A 49 29.01 -22.77 17.71
CA GLU A 49 29.27 -21.45 17.11
C GLU A 49 28.20 -21.00 16.10
N GLN A 50 27.42 -21.93 15.56
CA GLN A 50 26.41 -21.63 14.53
C GLN A 50 25.36 -20.62 14.99
N ARG A 51 25.02 -20.59 16.31
CA ARG A 51 24.08 -19.62 16.88
C ARG A 51 24.53 -18.18 16.73
N GLU A 52 25.83 -17.93 16.67
CA GLU A 52 26.36 -16.56 16.56
C GLU A 52 25.97 -15.91 15.22
N LEU A 53 25.86 -16.68 14.14
CA LEU A 53 25.35 -16.19 12.85
C LEU A 53 23.95 -15.55 13.00
N PHE A 54 23.08 -16.16 13.80
CA PHE A 54 21.71 -15.65 14.03
C PHE A 54 21.66 -14.52 15.06
N ARG A 55 22.57 -14.53 16.05
CA ARG A 55 22.73 -13.47 17.04
C ARG A 55 23.29 -12.19 16.42
N ASP A 56 24.19 -12.32 15.46
CA ASP A 56 24.77 -11.18 14.74
C ASP A 56 23.74 -10.47 13.86
N LEU A 57 22.77 -11.20 13.30
CA LEU A 57 21.68 -10.58 12.56
C LEU A 57 20.79 -9.68 13.43
N LEU A 58 20.70 -9.90 14.77
CA LEU A 58 19.97 -9.01 15.68
C LEU A 58 20.53 -7.58 15.70
N VAL A 59 21.83 -7.48 15.48
CA VAL A 59 22.59 -6.23 15.63
C VAL A 59 23.30 -5.86 14.33
N HIS A 60 22.88 -6.41 13.20
CA HIS A 60 23.47 -6.08 11.91
C HIS A 60 23.33 -4.56 11.65
N PRO A 61 24.43 -3.83 11.34
CA PRO A 61 24.44 -2.38 11.28
C PRO A 61 23.40 -1.79 10.34
N VAL A 62 23.20 -2.39 9.16
CA VAL A 62 22.17 -1.97 8.20
C VAL A 62 20.77 -2.11 8.82
N LEU A 63 20.46 -3.25 9.43
CA LEU A 63 19.17 -3.48 10.11
C LEU A 63 18.95 -2.44 11.22
N VAL A 64 19.95 -2.21 12.08
CA VAL A 64 19.88 -1.27 13.19
C VAL A 64 19.58 0.15 12.70
N ASP A 65 20.21 0.60 11.62
CA ASP A 65 19.94 1.93 11.04
C ASP A 65 18.50 2.07 10.58
N TYR A 66 17.97 1.08 9.86
CA TYR A 66 16.57 1.10 9.41
C TYR A 66 15.57 1.00 10.57
N VAL A 67 15.78 0.09 11.52
CA VAL A 67 14.85 -0.09 12.64
C VAL A 67 14.82 1.12 13.57
N ASN A 68 15.95 1.79 13.81
CA ASN A 68 15.97 3.07 14.53
C ASN A 68 15.09 4.13 13.84
N GLN A 69 15.10 4.17 12.51
CA GLN A 69 14.32 5.16 11.76
C GLN A 69 12.83 4.77 11.66
N LEU A 70 12.52 3.48 11.72
CA LEU A 70 11.15 2.97 11.63
C LEU A 70 10.45 2.90 12.99
N CYS A 71 11.10 2.27 13.98
CA CYS A 71 10.56 2.06 15.32
C CYS A 71 10.95 3.17 16.33
N GLY A 72 11.96 3.96 15.99
CA GLY A 72 12.57 4.90 16.93
C GLY A 72 13.67 4.27 17.78
N THR A 73 14.43 5.14 18.47
CA THR A 73 15.55 4.74 19.33
C THR A 73 15.06 3.92 20.53
N GLY A 74 15.87 2.94 20.94
CA GLY A 74 15.52 2.01 22.01
C GLY A 74 14.62 0.85 21.57
N PHE A 75 14.53 0.59 20.27
CA PHE A 75 13.84 -0.58 19.74
C PHE A 75 14.41 -1.88 20.34
N ARG A 76 13.62 -2.94 20.30
CA ARG A 76 14.00 -4.25 20.83
C ARG A 76 13.41 -5.40 20.03
N LEU A 77 13.99 -6.58 20.17
CA LEU A 77 13.41 -7.81 19.64
C LEU A 77 12.13 -8.14 20.44
N GLU A 78 11.02 -8.26 19.75
CA GLU A 78 9.73 -8.66 20.34
C GLU A 78 9.35 -10.08 19.99
N GLN A 79 9.72 -10.55 18.81
CA GLN A 79 9.47 -11.93 18.39
C GLN A 79 10.79 -12.59 18.02
N LEU A 80 11.06 -13.76 18.61
CA LEU A 80 12.22 -14.58 18.29
C LEU A 80 12.23 -14.95 16.81
N PRO A 81 13.42 -15.11 16.22
CA PRO A 81 13.55 -15.49 14.83
C PRO A 81 12.87 -16.82 14.54
N ARG A 82 12.17 -16.87 13.43
CA ARG A 82 11.57 -18.06 12.87
C ARG A 82 11.96 -18.23 11.40
N LEU A 83 12.13 -19.46 10.97
CA LEU A 83 12.32 -19.76 9.56
C LEU A 83 10.96 -19.99 8.89
N ILE A 84 10.71 -19.26 7.83
CA ILE A 84 9.57 -19.48 6.92
C ILE A 84 10.09 -20.38 5.81
N THR A 85 9.47 -21.54 5.64
CA THR A 85 9.81 -22.53 4.62
C THR A 85 8.63 -22.82 3.71
N ASP A 86 8.90 -23.53 2.64
CA ASP A 86 7.86 -24.06 1.76
C ASP A 86 6.97 -25.06 2.50
N ASP A 87 5.67 -24.86 2.34
CA ASP A 87 4.65 -25.83 2.71
C ASP A 87 3.72 -26.04 1.51
N PRO A 88 3.87 -27.15 0.79
CA PRO A 88 3.04 -27.44 -0.37
C PRO A 88 1.55 -27.66 -0.02
N ALA A 89 1.24 -27.88 1.26
CA ALA A 89 -0.13 -27.98 1.76
C ALA A 89 -0.67 -26.63 2.28
N ALA A 90 0.17 -25.60 2.33
CA ALA A 90 -0.25 -24.28 2.79
C ALA A 90 -1.41 -23.75 1.95
N LYS A 91 -2.42 -23.27 2.64
CA LYS A 91 -3.46 -22.43 2.01
C LYS A 91 -3.07 -21.00 2.22
N LEU A 92 -3.43 -20.16 1.26
CA LEU A 92 -3.28 -18.72 1.42
C LEU A 92 -4.02 -18.30 2.70
N SER A 93 -3.26 -17.77 3.64
CA SER A 93 -3.77 -17.19 4.88
C SER A 93 -3.04 -15.88 5.12
N PHE A 94 -3.69 -14.94 5.78
CA PHE A 94 -3.11 -13.63 6.00
C PHE A 94 -2.93 -13.33 7.49
N ASP A 95 -1.74 -12.86 7.82
CA ASP A 95 -1.37 -12.27 9.11
C ASP A 95 -1.31 -10.74 9.03
N GLY A 96 -1.12 -10.07 10.18
CA GLY A 96 -0.93 -8.61 10.23
C GLY A 96 -2.23 -7.82 10.21
N LYS A 97 -3.38 -8.51 10.22
CA LYS A 97 -4.68 -7.86 10.28
C LYS A 97 -4.87 -7.07 11.57
N LEU A 98 -5.66 -6.01 11.48
CA LEU A 98 -6.23 -5.41 12.68
C LEU A 98 -7.18 -6.42 13.32
N SER A 99 -7.14 -6.56 14.64
CA SER A 99 -8.11 -7.39 15.36
C SER A 99 -9.52 -6.92 14.97
N GLY A 100 -10.33 -7.85 14.45
CA GLY A 100 -11.71 -7.61 14.10
C GLY A 100 -12.61 -7.58 15.32
N GLY A 101 -13.81 -7.01 15.16
CA GLY A 101 -14.84 -6.95 16.19
C GLY A 101 -14.85 -5.62 16.95
N ASP A 102 -15.56 -5.61 18.08
CA ASP A 102 -15.75 -4.43 18.94
C ASP A 102 -14.48 -4.00 19.70
N GLU A 103 -13.37 -4.73 19.51
CA GLU A 103 -12.09 -4.42 20.14
C GLU A 103 -11.41 -3.22 19.44
N PRO A 104 -10.87 -2.29 20.22
CA PRO A 104 -10.09 -1.18 19.65
C PRO A 104 -8.88 -1.72 18.87
N ARG A 105 -8.54 -1.05 17.78
CA ARG A 105 -7.31 -1.32 17.02
C ARG A 105 -6.14 -1.48 17.98
N ASP A 106 -5.39 -2.59 17.88
CA ASP A 106 -4.19 -2.79 18.69
C ASP A 106 -3.14 -1.73 18.31
N GLN A 107 -3.13 -0.67 19.09
CA GLN A 107 -2.22 0.46 18.90
C GLN A 107 -0.77 0.11 19.17
N ALA A 108 -0.53 -0.95 19.95
CA ALA A 108 0.81 -1.46 20.18
C ALA A 108 1.45 -2.00 18.89
N ARG A 109 0.67 -2.22 17.83
CA ARG A 109 1.15 -2.69 16.52
C ARG A 109 1.02 -1.64 15.42
N ALA A 110 0.39 -0.49 15.69
CA ALA A 110 0.01 0.45 14.66
C ALA A 110 1.21 1.13 13.96
N TYR A 111 1.00 1.43 12.68
CA TYR A 111 1.79 2.42 11.96
C TYR A 111 1.02 3.74 11.88
N TYR A 112 1.68 4.85 12.14
CA TYR A 112 1.10 6.19 11.99
C TYR A 112 2.17 7.25 11.80
N HIS A 113 1.75 8.36 11.23
CA HIS A 113 2.55 9.56 11.08
C HIS A 113 1.80 10.73 11.74
N GLN A 114 2.39 11.33 12.75
CA GLN A 114 1.81 12.42 13.51
C GLN A 114 2.90 13.42 13.92
N ASN A 115 2.61 14.72 13.78
CA ASN A 115 3.53 15.80 14.15
C ASN A 115 4.91 15.63 13.48
N ASP A 116 4.92 15.38 12.19
CA ASP A 116 6.12 15.13 11.36
C ASP A 116 7.01 13.96 11.86
N ARG A 117 6.44 13.08 12.66
CA ARG A 117 7.12 11.87 13.14
C ARG A 117 6.40 10.62 12.67
N ARG A 118 7.13 9.75 12.01
CA ARG A 118 6.70 8.41 11.72
C ARG A 118 6.90 7.54 12.95
N GLN A 119 5.93 6.69 13.23
CA GLN A 119 6.02 5.65 14.23
C GLN A 119 5.51 4.33 13.65
N CYS A 120 6.38 3.36 13.52
CA CYS A 120 6.06 1.98 13.24
C CYS A 120 6.30 1.19 14.53
N GLN A 121 5.22 0.82 15.21
CA GLN A 121 5.33 0.21 16.54
C GLN A 121 5.97 -1.18 16.49
N LEU A 122 5.71 -1.94 15.42
CA LEU A 122 6.39 -3.19 15.13
C LEU A 122 6.84 -3.26 13.67
N VAL A 123 8.04 -3.78 13.48
CA VAL A 123 8.65 -4.05 12.17
C VAL A 123 9.05 -5.51 12.10
N ARG A 124 8.70 -6.15 10.99
CA ARG A 124 9.24 -7.46 10.61
C ARG A 124 10.49 -7.23 9.76
N ALA A 125 11.57 -7.89 10.12
CA ALA A 125 12.81 -7.92 9.35
C ALA A 125 13.03 -9.34 8.83
N ILE A 126 12.87 -9.52 7.53
CA ILE A 126 12.89 -10.83 6.89
C ILE A 126 14.10 -10.90 5.97
N TRP A 127 15.02 -11.79 6.30
CA TRP A 127 16.22 -12.06 5.52
C TRP A 127 15.93 -13.16 4.51
N ALA A 128 16.15 -12.88 3.23
CA ALA A 128 16.05 -13.88 2.19
C ALA A 128 17.32 -14.75 2.15
N LEU A 129 17.19 -16.05 2.39
CA LEU A 129 18.29 -17.00 2.32
C LEU A 129 18.31 -17.78 1.00
N GLU A 130 17.27 -17.66 0.21
CA GLU A 130 17.11 -18.23 -1.14
C GLU A 130 16.40 -17.21 -2.03
N ASP A 131 16.56 -17.33 -3.33
CA ASP A 131 15.85 -16.49 -4.31
C ASP A 131 14.36 -16.81 -4.32
N VAL A 132 13.53 -15.78 -4.42
CA VAL A 132 12.07 -15.86 -4.65
C VAL A 132 11.77 -15.08 -5.92
N ALA A 133 11.45 -15.77 -7.00
CA ALA A 133 11.08 -15.11 -8.25
C ALA A 133 9.56 -14.86 -8.33
N ALA A 134 9.15 -13.93 -9.17
CA ALA A 134 7.75 -13.70 -9.45
C ALA A 134 7.12 -14.98 -10.07
N GLY A 135 5.99 -15.40 -9.53
CA GLY A 135 5.30 -16.62 -9.94
C GLY A 135 5.71 -17.89 -9.19
N ASP A 136 6.75 -17.86 -8.35
CA ASP A 136 7.17 -19.01 -7.55
C ASP A 136 6.21 -19.31 -6.37
N GLY A 137 5.30 -18.40 -6.06
CA GLY A 137 4.55 -18.44 -4.81
C GLY A 137 5.36 -17.83 -3.65
N GLY A 138 5.16 -18.33 -2.42
CA GLY A 138 5.85 -17.80 -1.23
C GLY A 138 5.22 -16.51 -0.72
N PRO A 139 6.02 -15.50 -0.28
CA PRO A 139 5.49 -14.35 0.44
C PRO A 139 4.64 -13.44 -0.45
N VAL A 140 3.48 -13.11 0.08
CA VAL A 140 2.54 -12.15 -0.51
C VAL A 140 2.09 -11.14 0.54
N PHE A 141 1.67 -9.98 0.08
CA PHE A 141 1.17 -8.91 0.93
C PHE A 141 0.06 -8.12 0.24
N VAL A 142 -0.71 -7.39 1.04
CA VAL A 142 -1.70 -6.42 0.56
C VAL A 142 -1.09 -5.03 0.72
N GLN A 143 -0.77 -4.39 -0.40
CA GLN A 143 -0.15 -3.06 -0.43
C GLN A 143 -1.01 -2.03 0.32
N ALA A 144 -0.38 -1.14 1.09
CA ALA A 144 -1.00 -0.07 1.88
C ALA A 144 -1.88 -0.54 3.07
N SER A 145 -2.02 -1.84 3.30
CA SER A 145 -2.90 -2.39 4.34
C SER A 145 -2.50 -2.01 5.77
N HIS A 146 -1.23 -1.67 6.01
CA HIS A 146 -0.75 -1.18 7.31
C HIS A 146 -1.43 0.12 7.76
N LYS A 147 -2.06 0.84 6.85
CA LYS A 147 -2.81 2.09 7.09
C LYS A 147 -4.33 1.93 6.93
N THR A 148 -4.84 0.72 6.72
CA THR A 148 -6.30 0.54 6.62
C THR A 148 -6.99 0.92 7.94
N ASN A 149 -8.17 1.53 7.84
CA ASN A 149 -8.98 1.92 8.98
C ASN A 149 -10.21 1.00 9.17
N VAL A 150 -10.34 -0.02 8.35
CA VAL A 150 -11.48 -0.94 8.34
C VAL A 150 -11.00 -2.37 8.44
N GLU A 151 -11.89 -3.25 8.87
CA GLU A 151 -11.61 -4.68 8.95
C GLU A 151 -11.34 -5.29 7.58
N MET A 152 -10.50 -6.31 7.57
CA MET A 152 -10.27 -7.12 6.39
C MET A 152 -11.52 -7.92 6.05
N PRO A 153 -12.00 -7.89 4.79
CA PRO A 153 -13.12 -8.71 4.37
C PRO A 153 -12.83 -10.22 4.57
N THR A 154 -13.85 -10.98 4.98
CA THR A 154 -13.73 -12.41 5.25
C THR A 154 -13.17 -13.20 4.05
N GLY A 155 -13.61 -12.88 2.84
CA GLY A 155 -13.09 -13.55 1.64
C GLY A 155 -11.60 -13.33 1.39
N LEU A 156 -11.07 -12.14 1.71
CA LEU A 156 -9.64 -11.87 1.67
C LEU A 156 -8.93 -12.58 2.82
N GLU A 157 -9.48 -12.55 4.03
CA GLU A 157 -8.92 -13.23 5.21
C GLU A 157 -8.76 -14.74 5.01
N GLU A 158 -9.78 -15.37 4.44
CA GLU A 158 -9.78 -16.81 4.14
C GLU A 158 -8.97 -17.18 2.88
N GLY A 159 -8.46 -16.19 2.15
CA GLY A 159 -7.75 -16.40 0.89
C GLY A 159 -8.64 -16.92 -0.25
N THR A 160 -9.97 -16.81 -0.11
CA THR A 160 -10.94 -17.22 -1.16
C THR A 160 -11.10 -16.17 -2.24
N GLN A 161 -10.76 -14.91 -1.93
CA GLN A 161 -10.72 -13.78 -2.85
C GLN A 161 -9.45 -12.98 -2.62
N ASP A 162 -8.83 -12.45 -3.67
CA ASP A 162 -7.67 -11.56 -3.56
C ASP A 162 -8.00 -10.08 -3.84
N LEU A 163 -9.22 -9.82 -4.29
CA LEU A 163 -9.73 -8.49 -4.69
C LEU A 163 -8.79 -7.73 -5.65
N GLY A 164 -7.84 -8.42 -6.28
CA GLY A 164 -6.78 -7.80 -7.08
C GLY A 164 -5.75 -7.01 -6.27
N LEU A 165 -5.70 -7.21 -4.95
CA LEU A 165 -4.85 -6.44 -4.03
C LEU A 165 -3.58 -7.17 -3.60
N VAL A 166 -3.57 -8.49 -3.72
CA VAL A 166 -2.46 -9.33 -3.26
C VAL A 166 -1.28 -9.23 -4.22
N ARG A 167 -0.12 -8.85 -3.68
CA ARG A 167 1.14 -8.70 -4.42
C ARG A 167 2.16 -9.76 -3.98
N GLU A 168 2.94 -10.26 -4.91
CA GLU A 168 4.12 -11.07 -4.63
C GLU A 168 5.31 -10.18 -4.29
N ILE A 169 6.25 -10.71 -3.52
CA ILE A 169 7.48 -10.02 -3.12
C ILE A 169 8.67 -10.82 -3.69
N PRO A 170 9.13 -10.52 -4.90
CA PRO A 170 10.37 -11.11 -5.40
C PRO A 170 11.56 -10.66 -4.55
N LEU A 171 12.40 -11.60 -4.15
CA LEU A 171 13.59 -11.36 -3.32
C LEU A 171 14.79 -12.11 -3.92
N LYS A 172 15.97 -11.55 -3.70
CA LYS A 172 17.24 -12.23 -3.93
C LYS A 172 17.83 -12.72 -2.62
N ALA A 173 18.56 -13.81 -2.65
CA ALA A 173 19.32 -14.26 -1.49
C ALA A 173 20.26 -13.14 -1.02
N GLY A 174 20.24 -12.84 0.27
CA GLY A 174 20.94 -11.71 0.86
C GLY A 174 20.14 -10.42 1.00
N ASP A 175 18.95 -10.32 0.43
CA ASP A 175 18.05 -9.16 0.62
C ASP A 175 17.46 -9.14 2.02
N LEU A 176 17.20 -7.92 2.52
CA LEU A 176 16.45 -7.65 3.74
C LEU A 176 15.10 -7.03 3.37
N LEU A 177 14.02 -7.74 3.66
CA LEU A 177 12.66 -7.22 3.55
C LEU A 177 12.20 -6.68 4.91
N LEU A 178 11.86 -5.40 4.96
CA LEU A 178 11.27 -4.74 6.12
C LEU A 178 9.77 -4.55 5.87
N LEU A 179 8.94 -4.95 6.83
CA LEU A 179 7.49 -4.83 6.78
C LEU A 179 6.96 -4.15 8.05
N ALA A 180 6.05 -3.20 7.93
CA ALA A 180 5.23 -2.82 9.07
C ALA A 180 4.40 -4.04 9.53
N ASP A 181 4.39 -4.36 10.81
CA ASP A 181 3.74 -5.60 11.31
C ASP A 181 2.23 -5.65 11.00
N THR A 182 1.59 -4.49 10.89
CA THR A 182 0.19 -4.37 10.47
C THR A 182 -0.05 -4.50 8.96
N THR A 183 1.00 -4.66 8.15
CA THR A 183 0.83 -5.02 6.74
C THR A 183 0.21 -6.41 6.67
N ILE A 184 -0.95 -6.52 6.04
CA ILE A 184 -1.61 -7.80 5.76
C ILE A 184 -0.69 -8.58 4.83
N ARG A 185 -0.25 -9.76 5.28
CA ARG A 185 0.72 -10.60 4.58
C ARG A 185 0.36 -12.06 4.72
N GLY A 186 0.86 -12.87 3.82
CA GLY A 186 0.62 -14.31 3.82
C GLY A 186 1.62 -15.07 2.96
N LEU A 187 1.36 -16.33 2.78
CA LEU A 187 2.15 -17.22 1.93
C LEU A 187 1.21 -17.88 0.91
N ARG A 188 1.59 -17.84 -0.36
CA ARG A 188 1.03 -18.73 -1.39
C ARG A 188 1.79 -20.05 -1.37
N PRO A 189 1.15 -21.16 -1.78
CA PRO A 189 1.86 -22.42 -1.98
C PRO A 189 3.10 -22.21 -2.84
N TRP A 190 4.23 -22.78 -2.39
CA TRP A 190 5.49 -22.68 -3.11
C TRP A 190 5.48 -23.57 -4.36
N THR A 191 5.85 -23.01 -5.48
CA THR A 191 5.95 -23.68 -6.79
C THR A 191 7.30 -23.48 -7.46
N GLY A 192 8.20 -22.72 -6.84
CA GLY A 192 9.56 -22.49 -7.31
C GLY A 192 10.40 -23.77 -7.35
N ALA A 193 11.46 -23.78 -8.16
CA ALA A 193 12.33 -24.94 -8.33
C ALA A 193 13.25 -25.21 -7.13
N GLY A 194 13.52 -24.18 -6.30
CA GLY A 194 14.35 -24.25 -5.11
C GLY A 194 13.52 -24.43 -3.83
N ARG A 195 14.18 -24.24 -2.70
CA ARG A 195 13.55 -24.18 -1.37
C ARG A 195 13.12 -22.75 -1.07
N LEU A 196 12.05 -22.57 -0.30
CA LEU A 196 11.76 -21.29 0.32
C LEU A 196 12.44 -21.24 1.70
N ARG A 197 13.30 -20.25 1.91
CA ARG A 197 13.91 -19.97 3.21
C ARG A 197 13.98 -18.47 3.46
N LEU A 198 13.13 -18.01 4.36
CA LEU A 198 13.07 -16.63 4.80
C LEU A 198 13.17 -16.60 6.32
N LEU A 199 14.16 -15.89 6.84
CA LEU A 199 14.42 -15.81 8.28
C LEU A 199 13.83 -14.52 8.85
N ASP A 200 12.80 -14.63 9.68
CA ASP A 200 11.91 -13.54 10.09
C ASP A 200 12.10 -13.18 11.58
N TYR A 201 12.51 -11.92 11.83
CA TYR A 201 12.66 -11.31 13.14
C TYR A 201 11.60 -10.23 13.34
N GLY A 202 11.00 -10.16 14.56
CA GLY A 202 10.06 -9.10 14.88
C GLY A 202 10.64 -8.10 15.87
N PHE A 203 10.75 -6.82 15.47
CA PHE A 203 11.25 -5.73 16.32
C PHE A 203 10.12 -4.80 16.71
N ALA A 204 10.16 -4.30 17.96
CA ALA A 204 9.19 -3.37 18.50
C ALA A 204 9.82 -2.05 18.92
N ALA A 205 9.05 -0.98 18.81
CA ALA A 205 9.38 0.29 19.43
C ALA A 205 9.45 0.13 20.97
N ARG A 206 10.29 0.94 21.61
CA ARG A 206 10.59 0.85 23.04
C ARG A 206 9.35 0.80 23.95
N GLY A 207 8.34 1.60 23.66
CA GLY A 207 7.13 1.72 24.49
C GLY A 207 6.08 0.63 24.28
N VAL A 208 6.31 -0.30 23.34
CA VAL A 208 5.35 -1.34 23.01
C VAL A 208 5.40 -2.45 24.06
N ILE A 209 4.24 -2.79 24.62
CA ILE A 209 4.06 -3.95 25.48
C ILE A 209 2.91 -4.75 24.85
N LEU A 210 3.20 -5.91 24.30
CA LEU A 210 2.18 -6.84 23.85
C LEU A 210 1.68 -7.66 25.04
N GLU A 211 0.37 -7.92 25.11
CA GLU A 211 -0.18 -8.80 26.13
C GLU A 211 0.28 -10.24 25.91
N ALA A 212 0.43 -11.00 27.01
CA ALA A 212 0.76 -12.42 26.96
C ALA A 212 -0.32 -13.18 26.17
N GLY A 213 0.10 -13.96 25.17
CA GLY A 213 -0.79 -14.69 24.27
C GLY A 213 -0.94 -14.11 22.87
N SER A 214 -0.43 -12.91 22.59
CA SER A 214 -0.45 -12.28 21.26
C SER A 214 0.70 -12.73 20.34
N GLY A 215 1.30 -13.89 20.58
CA GLY A 215 2.53 -14.37 19.92
C GLY A 215 3.82 -13.85 20.54
N ALA A 216 3.70 -13.13 21.66
CA ALA A 216 4.82 -12.55 22.42
C ALA A 216 5.44 -13.52 23.45
N ASP A 217 5.15 -14.81 23.36
CA ASP A 217 5.65 -15.83 24.32
C ASP A 217 7.17 -16.05 24.27
N ALA A 218 7.87 -15.16 23.60
CA ALA A 218 9.32 -15.22 23.45
C ALA A 218 10.10 -14.99 24.76
N PHE A 219 9.44 -14.52 25.82
CA PHE A 219 10.13 -14.16 27.05
C PHE A 219 9.38 -14.72 28.27
N GLU A 220 9.70 -15.97 28.58
CA GLU A 220 9.36 -16.54 29.87
C GLU A 220 9.86 -15.65 31.01
N THR A 221 9.19 -15.70 32.15
CA THR A 221 9.49 -14.90 33.35
C THR A 221 10.91 -15.10 33.89
N ASP A 222 11.55 -16.22 33.54
CA ASP A 222 12.94 -16.51 33.91
C ASP A 222 13.84 -16.29 32.69
N GLU A 223 14.84 -15.42 32.84
CA GLU A 223 15.85 -15.18 31.79
C GLU A 223 16.60 -16.48 31.44
N PRO A 224 16.49 -16.98 30.20
CA PRO A 224 17.18 -18.21 29.83
C PRO A 224 18.70 -18.01 29.94
N PRO A 225 19.45 -19.05 30.39
CA PRO A 225 20.90 -18.94 30.67
C PRO A 225 21.71 -18.40 29.49
N TRP A 226 21.34 -18.70 28.24
CA TRP A 226 22.05 -18.29 27.05
C TRP A 226 22.06 -16.76 26.82
N LYS A 227 21.11 -16.00 27.40
CA LYS A 227 21.11 -14.54 27.30
C LYS A 227 22.32 -13.90 27.95
N LYS A 228 22.92 -14.55 28.96
CA LYS A 228 24.14 -14.05 29.62
C LYS A 228 25.39 -14.11 28.73
N GLU A 229 25.32 -14.89 27.67
CA GLU A 229 26.41 -15.04 26.69
C GLU A 229 26.39 -13.98 25.60
N LEU A 230 25.29 -13.21 25.50
CA LEU A 230 25.13 -12.19 24.49
C LEU A 230 26.09 -11.00 24.69
N THR A 231 26.52 -10.42 23.59
CA THR A 231 27.27 -9.15 23.62
C THR A 231 26.45 -8.02 24.20
N PRO A 232 27.05 -6.93 24.68
CA PRO A 232 26.31 -5.76 25.19
C PRO A 232 25.31 -5.18 24.18
N ALA A 233 25.63 -5.21 22.88
CA ALA A 233 24.73 -4.77 21.82
C ALA A 233 23.53 -5.71 21.69
N GLN A 234 23.75 -7.02 21.63
CA GLN A 234 22.69 -8.03 21.56
C GLN A 234 21.80 -7.99 22.83
N GLN A 235 22.40 -7.83 24.02
CA GLN A 235 21.64 -7.64 25.28
C GLN A 235 20.74 -6.40 25.23
N THR A 236 21.21 -5.30 24.64
CA THR A 236 20.41 -4.07 24.50
C THR A 236 19.15 -4.31 23.67
N VAL A 237 19.24 -5.04 22.57
CA VAL A 237 18.10 -5.37 21.71
C VAL A 237 17.18 -6.41 22.35
N MET A 238 17.71 -7.29 23.18
CA MET A 238 16.95 -8.33 23.87
C MET A 238 16.28 -7.86 25.17
N HIS A 239 16.59 -6.64 25.63
CA HIS A 239 16.03 -6.12 26.88
C HIS A 239 14.55 -5.75 26.73
N LYS A 240 13.69 -6.43 27.50
CA LYS A 240 12.25 -6.14 27.59
C LYS A 240 11.98 -5.32 28.85
N PRO A 241 11.58 -4.04 28.73
CA PRO A 241 11.28 -3.21 29.89
C PRO A 241 10.06 -3.76 30.64
N GLY A 242 10.21 -3.99 31.93
CA GLY A 242 9.10 -4.31 32.82
C GLY A 242 8.32 -3.06 33.25
N LYS A 243 7.09 -3.25 33.77
CA LYS A 243 6.25 -2.13 34.28
C LYS A 243 6.91 -1.28 35.37
N SER A 244 7.86 -1.85 36.09
CA SER A 244 8.61 -1.20 37.17
C SER A 244 10.07 -0.92 36.81
N ASP A 245 10.45 -1.10 35.54
CA ASP A 245 11.83 -0.89 35.11
C ASP A 245 12.17 0.62 35.08
N THR A 246 13.10 1.01 35.93
CA THR A 246 13.64 2.37 36.00
C THR A 246 14.97 2.51 35.27
N THR A 247 15.45 1.48 34.61
CA THR A 247 16.71 1.49 33.85
C THR A 247 16.64 2.54 32.75
N PRO A 248 17.61 3.44 32.63
CA PRO A 248 17.65 4.40 31.54
C PRO A 248 17.64 3.65 30.20
N PRO A 249 16.76 4.06 29.28
CA PRO A 249 16.62 3.36 28.02
C PRO A 249 17.89 3.47 27.17
N LYS A 250 18.23 2.36 26.54
CA LYS A 250 19.38 2.25 25.63
C LYS A 250 18.90 1.94 24.21
N THR A 251 19.71 2.28 23.24
CA THR A 251 19.52 1.94 21.83
C THR A 251 20.86 1.53 21.22
N LEU A 252 20.82 1.03 19.99
CA LEU A 252 22.00 0.82 19.18
C LEU A 252 22.14 1.92 18.14
N ILE A 253 23.35 2.31 17.84
CA ILE A 253 23.72 3.21 16.74
C ILE A 253 24.69 2.48 15.84
N ALA A 254 24.36 2.33 14.55
CA ALA A 254 25.26 1.76 13.57
C ALA A 254 26.47 2.65 13.33
N GLN A 255 27.67 2.08 13.37
CA GLN A 255 28.94 2.77 13.13
C GLN A 255 29.89 1.88 12.32
N GLY A 256 29.94 2.10 11.01
CA GLY A 256 30.65 1.22 10.10
C GLY A 256 30.05 -0.20 10.12
N ASP A 257 30.87 -1.19 10.38
CA ASP A 257 30.47 -2.61 10.45
C ASP A 257 30.01 -3.04 11.86
N ASP A 258 29.99 -2.12 12.84
CA ASP A 258 29.63 -2.40 14.22
C ASP A 258 28.43 -1.56 14.70
N CYS A 259 27.89 -1.93 15.88
CA CYS A 259 26.87 -1.18 16.57
C CYS A 259 27.31 -0.76 17.98
N LEU A 260 27.15 0.53 18.30
CA LEU A 260 27.43 1.07 19.63
C LEU A 260 26.15 1.15 20.47
N VAL A 261 26.27 0.86 21.75
CA VAL A 261 25.21 1.08 22.74
C VAL A 261 25.20 2.55 23.15
N ALA A 262 24.05 3.21 23.02
CA ALA A 262 23.86 4.62 23.36
C ALA A 262 22.59 4.83 24.21
N ALA A 263 22.36 6.05 24.71
CA ALA A 263 21.09 6.43 25.34
C ALA A 263 19.99 6.55 24.26
N ALA A 264 18.77 6.13 24.58
CA ALA A 264 17.62 6.28 23.70
C ALA A 264 16.77 7.52 24.05
N ASP A 265 16.19 8.16 23.04
CA ASP A 265 15.24 9.25 23.21
C ASP A 265 13.88 8.75 23.76
N GLU A 266 13.03 9.68 24.22
CA GLU A 266 11.70 9.33 24.73
C GLU A 266 10.72 8.92 23.62
N ALA A 267 9.92 7.88 23.88
CA ALA A 267 8.91 7.39 22.96
C ALA A 267 7.58 8.16 23.05
N ILE A 268 6.88 8.33 21.93
CA ILE A 268 5.58 9.03 21.82
C ILE A 268 4.43 8.02 21.72
N HIS A 269 3.31 8.32 22.35
CA HIS A 269 2.11 7.46 22.41
C HIS A 269 1.08 7.73 21.28
N PRO A 270 0.41 6.70 20.72
CA PRO A 270 -0.61 6.83 19.69
C PRO A 270 -2.02 7.22 20.20
N SER A 271 -2.86 7.78 19.32
CA SER A 271 -4.27 8.10 19.58
C SER A 271 -5.25 7.10 18.95
N PHE A 272 -6.45 6.93 19.54
CA PHE A 272 -7.47 5.94 19.18
C PHE A 272 -8.42 6.40 18.06
N LEU A 273 -8.82 5.45 17.21
CA LEU A 273 -9.82 5.62 16.16
C LEU A 273 -10.93 4.56 16.31
N HIS A 274 -12.19 4.96 16.22
CA HIS A 274 -13.36 4.10 16.29
C HIS A 274 -14.14 4.10 14.97
N ARG A 275 -14.72 2.94 14.63
CA ARG A 275 -15.61 2.74 13.48
C ARG A 275 -17.08 2.88 13.88
N ASP A 276 -17.95 3.38 12.95
CA ASP A 276 -19.41 3.33 13.06
C ASP A 276 -19.92 2.05 12.37
N PRO A 277 -20.37 1.02 13.11
CA PRO A 277 -20.80 -0.25 12.52
C PRO A 277 -22.14 -0.15 11.74
N ASP A 278 -22.93 0.91 11.96
CA ASP A 278 -24.27 1.05 11.38
C ASP A 278 -24.30 1.86 10.06
N SER A 279 -23.17 2.02 9.38
CA SER A 279 -23.06 2.87 8.19
C SER A 279 -23.86 2.41 6.96
N GLY A 280 -24.34 1.16 6.91
CA GLY A 280 -25.05 0.58 5.76
C GLY A 280 -24.21 0.48 4.46
N ILE A 281 -22.91 0.64 4.57
CA ILE A 281 -21.96 0.64 3.46
C ILE A 281 -21.46 -0.79 3.24
N ASP A 282 -21.30 -1.21 1.98
CA ASP A 282 -20.65 -2.47 1.65
C ASP A 282 -19.22 -2.50 2.20
N ALA A 283 -18.90 -3.51 3.02
CA ALA A 283 -17.64 -3.57 3.74
C ALA A 283 -16.43 -3.80 2.81
N GLU A 284 -16.61 -4.58 1.73
CA GLU A 284 -15.55 -4.85 0.77
C GLU A 284 -15.25 -3.61 -0.07
N GLU A 285 -16.27 -2.93 -0.56
CA GLU A 285 -16.10 -1.68 -1.30
C GLU A 285 -15.45 -0.59 -0.44
N PHE A 286 -15.85 -0.49 0.84
CA PHE A 286 -15.29 0.50 1.74
C PHE A 286 -13.83 0.19 2.10
N PHE A 287 -13.50 -1.06 2.37
CA PHE A 287 -12.13 -1.49 2.60
C PHE A 287 -11.25 -1.17 1.39
N PHE A 288 -11.72 -1.52 0.18
CA PHE A 288 -10.98 -1.27 -1.05
C PHE A 288 -10.78 0.25 -1.29
N TRP A 289 -11.83 1.04 -1.10
CA TRP A 289 -11.77 2.50 -1.24
C TRP A 289 -10.79 3.13 -0.25
N ASP A 290 -10.90 2.79 1.03
CA ASP A 290 -10.01 3.30 2.09
C ASP A 290 -8.55 2.88 1.85
N LEU A 291 -8.34 1.66 1.39
CA LEU A 291 -7.00 1.14 1.13
C LEU A 291 -6.38 1.73 -0.13
N CYS A 292 -7.10 1.67 -1.25
CA CYS A 292 -6.55 1.93 -2.57
C CYS A 292 -6.75 3.36 -3.06
N GLY A 293 -7.75 4.10 -2.54
CA GLY A 293 -8.12 5.43 -3.03
C GLY A 293 -8.89 5.43 -4.34
N HIS A 294 -9.26 4.26 -4.86
CA HIS A 294 -10.13 4.08 -6.02
C HIS A 294 -11.05 2.88 -5.84
N LEU A 295 -12.10 2.80 -6.64
CA LEU A 295 -13.06 1.70 -6.65
C LEU A 295 -13.55 1.47 -8.08
N VAL A 296 -13.59 0.21 -8.52
CA VAL A 296 -14.17 -0.17 -9.81
C VAL A 296 -15.50 -0.89 -9.58
N ILE A 297 -16.57 -0.35 -10.17
CA ILE A 297 -17.88 -0.97 -10.15
C ILE A 297 -18.10 -1.61 -11.51
N ARG A 298 -18.40 -2.89 -11.51
CA ARG A 298 -18.51 -3.66 -12.74
C ARG A 298 -19.94 -3.65 -13.30
N ASP A 299 -20.05 -3.59 -14.63
CA ASP A 299 -21.25 -3.87 -15.43
C ASP A 299 -22.51 -3.12 -14.94
N ILE A 300 -22.42 -1.80 -14.71
CA ILE A 300 -23.56 -1.00 -14.24
C ILE A 300 -24.24 -0.17 -15.35
N MET A 301 -23.65 -0.11 -16.53
CA MET A 301 -24.23 0.61 -17.66
C MET A 301 -25.10 -0.33 -18.52
N SER A 302 -26.30 0.10 -18.84
CA SER A 302 -27.16 -0.71 -19.72
C SER A 302 -26.54 -0.86 -21.13
N PRO A 303 -26.76 -1.99 -21.82
CA PRO A 303 -26.30 -2.17 -23.20
C PRO A 303 -26.80 -1.10 -24.15
N GLU A 304 -28.02 -0.62 -23.95
CA GLU A 304 -28.66 0.43 -24.74
C GLU A 304 -27.94 1.78 -24.56
N ASP A 305 -27.64 2.15 -23.32
CA ASP A 305 -26.91 3.38 -23.03
C ASP A 305 -25.48 3.31 -23.52
N LEU A 306 -24.84 2.16 -23.38
CA LEU A 306 -23.49 1.93 -23.88
C LEU A 306 -23.42 2.08 -25.41
N ALA A 307 -24.36 1.48 -26.13
CA ALA A 307 -24.46 1.61 -27.58
C ALA A 307 -24.71 3.04 -28.02
N LEU A 308 -25.69 3.71 -27.40
CA LEU A 308 -26.07 5.09 -27.74
C LEU A 308 -24.95 6.10 -27.42
N ALA A 309 -24.22 5.91 -26.30
CA ALA A 309 -23.08 6.75 -25.96
C ALA A 309 -21.92 6.61 -26.96
N ASN A 310 -21.64 5.39 -27.43
CA ASN A 310 -20.66 5.16 -28.48
C ASN A 310 -21.09 5.78 -29.82
N GLU A 311 -22.36 5.62 -30.20
CA GLU A 311 -22.95 6.24 -31.40
C GLU A 311 -22.85 7.77 -31.35
N ALA A 312 -23.12 8.37 -30.19
CA ALA A 312 -23.01 9.80 -29.99
C ALA A 312 -21.56 10.30 -30.28
N ILE A 313 -20.55 9.61 -29.75
CA ILE A 313 -19.14 9.98 -30.00
C ILE A 313 -18.80 9.85 -31.48
N ASP A 314 -19.23 8.79 -32.15
CA ASP A 314 -18.99 8.60 -33.58
C ASP A 314 -19.66 9.70 -34.42
N ARG A 315 -20.89 10.06 -34.08
CA ARG A 315 -21.66 11.06 -34.81
C ARG A 315 -21.11 12.47 -34.68
N PHE A 316 -20.59 12.80 -33.51
CA PHE A 316 -20.05 14.14 -33.19
C PHE A 316 -18.52 14.14 -33.17
N GLU A 317 -17.88 13.25 -33.92
CA GLU A 317 -16.40 13.14 -34.03
C GLU A 317 -15.78 14.48 -34.47
N SER A 318 -16.47 15.25 -35.36
CA SER A 318 -16.00 16.55 -35.83
C SER A 318 -15.86 17.60 -34.74
N ASP A 319 -16.54 17.41 -33.59
CA ASP A 319 -16.53 18.33 -32.45
C ASP A 319 -15.42 17.99 -31.43
N ILE A 320 -14.68 16.89 -31.67
CA ILE A 320 -13.54 16.49 -30.85
C ILE A 320 -12.42 17.50 -31.04
N VAL A 321 -11.95 18.04 -29.93
CA VAL A 321 -10.78 18.94 -29.88
C VAL A 321 -9.58 18.22 -29.28
N VAL A 322 -8.39 18.49 -29.79
CA VAL A 322 -7.16 17.93 -29.25
C VAL A 322 -6.58 18.94 -28.25
N GLN A 323 -6.55 18.54 -26.98
CA GLN A 323 -5.92 19.30 -25.90
C GLN A 323 -4.41 19.06 -25.87
N GLU A 324 -3.68 19.91 -25.14
CA GLU A 324 -2.26 19.77 -24.92
C GLU A 324 -1.91 18.42 -24.27
N GLU A 325 -0.70 17.92 -24.55
CA GLU A 325 -0.16 16.74 -23.90
C GLU A 325 0.20 17.07 -22.44
N LEU A 326 0.18 16.10 -21.56
CA LEU A 326 0.45 16.24 -20.13
C LEU A 326 1.52 15.25 -19.62
N SER A 327 2.38 14.74 -20.51
CA SER A 327 3.50 13.86 -20.14
C SER A 327 4.53 14.56 -19.25
N ARG A 328 4.57 15.92 -19.31
CA ARG A 328 5.51 16.76 -18.56
C ARG A 328 6.97 16.35 -18.76
N GLY A 329 7.32 15.91 -19.96
CA GLY A 329 8.68 15.52 -20.33
C GLY A 329 9.06 14.08 -19.96
N SER A 330 8.12 13.28 -19.47
CA SER A 330 8.33 11.84 -19.29
C SER A 330 8.52 11.15 -20.63
N THR A 331 9.49 10.23 -20.71
CA THR A 331 9.72 9.39 -21.88
C THR A 331 8.69 8.26 -21.98
N SER A 332 8.29 7.70 -20.87
CA SER A 332 7.30 6.60 -20.78
C SER A 332 5.89 7.07 -21.12
N LEU A 333 5.58 8.35 -20.89
CA LEU A 333 4.26 8.93 -21.13
C LEU A 333 4.19 9.80 -22.39
N ALA A 334 5.28 9.90 -23.16
CA ALA A 334 5.36 10.74 -24.35
C ALA A 334 4.33 10.32 -25.42
N GLY A 335 3.82 11.30 -26.16
CA GLY A 335 2.86 11.08 -27.23
C GLY A 335 2.24 12.35 -27.76
N THR A 336 1.13 12.22 -28.49
CA THR A 336 0.37 13.32 -29.02
C THR A 336 -0.59 13.93 -28.00
N GLY A 337 -1.19 15.09 -28.32
CA GLY A 337 -2.23 15.70 -27.51
C GLY A 337 -3.45 14.78 -27.31
N ARG A 338 -4.32 15.17 -26.40
CA ARG A 338 -5.46 14.34 -25.91
C ARG A 338 -6.75 14.73 -26.60
N PRO A 339 -7.38 13.85 -27.43
CA PRO A 339 -8.67 14.11 -28.03
C PRO A 339 -9.80 14.09 -26.97
N VAL A 340 -10.62 15.14 -26.92
CA VAL A 340 -11.74 15.26 -25.99
C VAL A 340 -13.00 15.81 -26.68
N LEU A 341 -14.16 15.36 -26.22
CA LEU A 341 -15.47 15.90 -26.57
C LEU A 341 -16.15 16.43 -25.29
N ASN A 342 -16.42 17.73 -25.23
CA ASN A 342 -16.84 18.42 -23.99
C ASN A 342 -18.34 18.75 -23.91
N THR A 343 -19.10 18.64 -24.99
CA THR A 343 -20.48 19.14 -25.12
C THR A 343 -21.54 18.05 -24.89
N LEU A 344 -21.23 17.00 -24.13
CA LEU A 344 -22.01 15.78 -24.04
C LEU A 344 -23.46 16.01 -23.55
N LEU A 345 -23.68 16.92 -22.58
CA LEU A 345 -25.02 17.21 -22.06
C LEU A 345 -25.86 18.11 -23.00
N ASP A 346 -25.19 18.81 -23.90
CA ASP A 346 -25.78 19.77 -24.84
C ASP A 346 -26.05 19.13 -26.21
N LEU A 347 -25.67 17.85 -26.39
CA LEU A 347 -25.99 17.12 -27.64
C LEU A 347 -27.51 17.02 -27.83
N PRO A 348 -28.00 17.00 -29.09
CA PRO A 348 -29.42 16.82 -29.33
C PRO A 348 -29.92 15.42 -28.88
N GLU A 349 -31.20 15.33 -28.55
CA GLU A 349 -31.82 14.01 -28.31
C GLU A 349 -31.74 13.12 -29.56
N PRO A 350 -31.51 11.81 -29.40
CA PRO A 350 -31.42 11.05 -28.13
C PRO A 350 -30.00 10.97 -27.54
N TRP A 351 -28.97 11.52 -28.19
CA TRP A 351 -27.56 11.29 -27.89
C TRP A 351 -27.09 11.88 -26.56
N CYS A 352 -27.72 12.95 -26.04
CA CYS A 352 -27.40 13.46 -24.69
C CYS A 352 -27.91 12.55 -23.56
N GLY A 353 -28.89 11.71 -23.83
CA GLY A 353 -29.59 10.90 -22.83
C GLY A 353 -28.68 10.02 -21.95
N PRO A 354 -27.78 9.19 -22.49
CA PRO A 354 -26.87 8.38 -21.70
C PRO A 354 -25.99 9.21 -20.75
N PHE A 355 -25.45 10.33 -21.23
CA PHE A 355 -24.55 11.18 -20.44
C PHE A 355 -25.29 11.87 -19.28
N ARG A 356 -26.55 12.27 -19.47
CA ARG A 356 -27.39 12.82 -18.41
C ARG A 356 -27.72 11.76 -17.36
N ARG A 357 -27.95 10.49 -17.75
CA ARG A 357 -28.14 9.39 -16.80
C ARG A 357 -26.86 9.04 -16.02
N MET A 358 -25.69 9.12 -16.64
CA MET A 358 -24.39 8.93 -15.97
C MET A 358 -24.19 9.92 -14.82
N VAL A 359 -24.58 11.20 -15.00
CA VAL A 359 -24.40 12.26 -13.98
C VAL A 359 -25.07 11.91 -12.66
N ALA A 360 -26.24 11.27 -12.68
CA ALA A 360 -27.05 10.96 -11.50
C ALA A 360 -27.41 9.47 -11.41
N HIS A 361 -26.54 8.59 -11.89
CA HIS A 361 -26.83 7.16 -11.86
C HIS A 361 -26.92 6.65 -10.41
N PRO A 362 -27.99 5.89 -10.03
CA PRO A 362 -28.24 5.51 -8.65
C PRO A 362 -27.06 4.80 -7.97
N ALA A 363 -26.39 3.86 -8.66
CA ALA A 363 -25.25 3.15 -8.12
C ALA A 363 -24.04 4.06 -7.83
N VAL A 364 -23.83 5.11 -8.64
CA VAL A 364 -22.79 6.12 -8.43
C VAL A 364 -23.17 7.08 -7.30
N VAL A 365 -24.40 7.58 -7.32
CA VAL A 365 -24.94 8.50 -6.29
C VAL A 365 -24.87 7.88 -4.90
N HIS A 366 -25.24 6.61 -4.77
CA HIS A 366 -25.12 5.88 -3.50
C HIS A 366 -23.68 5.93 -2.96
N ARG A 367 -22.71 5.65 -3.78
CA ARG A 367 -21.28 5.63 -3.39
C ARG A 367 -20.75 7.02 -3.09
N LEU A 368 -21.03 8.01 -3.94
CA LEU A 368 -20.64 9.40 -3.71
C LEU A 368 -21.16 9.91 -2.36
N THR A 369 -22.34 9.46 -1.94
CA THR A 369 -22.97 9.90 -0.68
C THR A 369 -22.15 9.48 0.54
N TRP A 370 -21.62 8.24 0.57
CA TRP A 370 -20.79 7.82 1.71
C TRP A 370 -19.31 8.18 1.54
N MET A 371 -18.83 8.37 0.30
CA MET A 371 -17.44 8.78 0.03
C MET A 371 -17.18 10.26 0.30
N GLY A 372 -18.11 11.13 -0.12
CA GLY A 372 -17.93 12.59 -0.09
C GLY A 372 -19.00 13.35 0.71
N GLY A 373 -19.98 12.64 1.29
CA GLY A 373 -21.11 13.24 1.98
C GLY A 373 -22.26 13.62 1.04
N SER A 374 -23.43 13.89 1.62
CA SER A 374 -24.61 14.29 0.87
C SER A 374 -24.50 15.71 0.29
N GLY A 375 -25.16 15.95 -0.83
CA GLY A 375 -25.23 17.28 -1.46
C GLY A 375 -24.00 17.64 -2.29
N PHE A 376 -23.32 16.66 -2.87
CA PHE A 376 -22.21 16.87 -3.79
C PHE A 376 -22.64 17.59 -5.08
N ARG A 377 -21.67 18.17 -5.79
CA ARG A 377 -21.81 18.87 -7.07
C ARG A 377 -20.98 18.17 -8.13
N CYS A 378 -21.34 18.31 -9.40
CA CYS A 378 -20.54 17.78 -10.51
C CYS A 378 -20.16 18.87 -11.51
N ASP A 379 -19.02 18.65 -12.17
CA ASP A 379 -18.61 19.39 -13.37
C ASP A 379 -19.24 18.75 -14.62
N LYS A 380 -19.15 19.45 -15.75
CA LYS A 380 -19.63 18.92 -17.05
C LYS A 380 -18.89 17.63 -17.42
N PRO A 381 -19.60 16.61 -17.90
CA PRO A 381 -18.96 15.40 -18.45
C PRO A 381 -18.06 15.71 -19.64
N THR A 382 -16.91 15.04 -19.68
CA THR A 382 -15.96 15.12 -20.80
C THR A 382 -15.67 13.70 -21.30
N ALA A 383 -15.79 13.45 -22.60
CA ALA A 383 -15.33 12.22 -23.20
C ALA A 383 -13.84 12.31 -23.58
N PHE A 384 -13.04 11.37 -23.12
CA PHE A 384 -11.68 11.14 -23.56
C PHE A 384 -11.68 10.07 -24.66
N CYS A 385 -11.19 10.46 -25.86
CA CYS A 385 -11.21 9.64 -27.07
C CYS A 385 -9.77 9.34 -27.54
N ALA A 386 -8.91 8.86 -26.63
CA ALA A 386 -7.49 8.62 -26.95
C ALA A 386 -7.35 7.58 -28.07
N VAL A 387 -6.49 7.90 -29.02
CA VAL A 387 -6.09 7.02 -30.13
C VAL A 387 -4.65 6.56 -29.92
N LYS A 388 -4.22 5.53 -30.64
CA LYS A 388 -2.84 5.03 -30.55
C LYS A 388 -1.81 6.16 -30.69
N GLY A 389 -0.89 6.22 -29.72
CA GLY A 389 0.12 7.27 -29.63
C GLY A 389 -0.32 8.53 -28.87
N THR A 390 -1.55 8.58 -28.35
CA THR A 390 -1.93 9.67 -27.41
C THR A 390 -1.09 9.58 -26.15
N SER A 391 -0.53 10.73 -25.71
CA SER A 391 0.29 10.82 -24.52
C SER A 391 -0.45 10.38 -23.26
N GLY A 392 0.32 9.88 -22.30
CA GLY A 392 -0.14 9.75 -20.93
C GLY A 392 -0.30 11.11 -20.25
N HIS A 393 -0.62 11.04 -18.98
CA HIS A 393 -0.66 12.18 -18.06
C HIS A 393 0.25 11.86 -16.87
N ALA A 394 1.30 12.66 -16.67
CA ALA A 394 2.20 12.49 -15.55
C ALA A 394 1.41 12.39 -14.24
N LEU A 395 1.78 11.43 -13.40
CA LEU A 395 1.09 11.24 -12.14
C LEU A 395 1.16 12.51 -11.29
N HIS A 396 0.07 12.88 -10.69
CA HIS A 396 -0.09 14.14 -9.96
C HIS A 396 -0.96 13.94 -8.73
N ASP A 397 -1.11 15.03 -7.95
CA ASP A 397 -1.84 15.10 -6.68
C ASP A 397 -1.12 14.33 -5.54
N SER A 398 -1.76 13.62 -4.67
CA SER A 398 -1.27 13.08 -3.39
C SER A 398 -1.10 14.13 -2.27
N ASN A 399 -1.95 15.17 -2.26
CA ASN A 399 -1.86 16.28 -1.28
C ASN A 399 -0.51 17.03 -1.30
N GLU A 400 0.12 17.20 -2.48
CA GLU A 400 1.36 17.96 -2.64
C GLU A 400 1.16 19.31 -3.37
N PRO A 401 1.17 20.45 -2.64
CA PRO A 401 1.15 20.59 -1.19
C PRO A 401 -0.19 20.18 -0.60
N LEU A 402 -0.23 19.90 0.72
CA LEU A 402 -1.47 19.56 1.42
C LEU A 402 -2.54 20.62 1.12
N ASN A 403 -3.64 20.17 0.56
CA ASN A 403 -4.82 20.98 0.30
C ASN A 403 -6.04 20.34 0.98
N PRO A 404 -6.49 20.87 2.13
CA PRO A 404 -7.62 20.33 2.86
C PRO A 404 -8.88 20.12 2.00
N SER A 405 -9.07 20.95 0.97
CA SER A 405 -10.21 20.85 0.06
C SER A 405 -10.11 19.74 -0.99
N ARG A 406 -9.05 18.96 -0.96
CA ARG A 406 -8.85 17.79 -1.83
C ARG A 406 -8.38 16.56 -1.06
N SER A 407 -8.40 16.63 0.27
CA SER A 407 -7.89 15.57 1.13
C SER A 407 -8.87 14.42 1.27
N TYR A 408 -8.34 13.27 1.61
CA TYR A 408 -9.07 12.18 2.22
C TYR A 408 -8.89 12.24 3.74
N VAL A 409 -9.99 12.13 4.46
CA VAL A 409 -9.98 12.11 5.94
C VAL A 409 -10.83 10.94 6.42
N TYR A 410 -10.28 10.16 7.35
CA TYR A 410 -11.05 9.22 8.14
C TYR A 410 -11.07 9.67 9.60
N LYS A 411 -12.23 9.92 10.13
CA LYS A 411 -12.41 10.37 11.52
C LYS A 411 -13.77 9.93 12.07
N ASN A 412 -13.78 9.47 13.32
CA ASN A 412 -15.00 9.06 14.02
C ASN A 412 -15.82 8.01 13.23
N GLY A 413 -15.15 7.00 12.68
CA GLY A 413 -15.81 5.93 11.92
C GLY A 413 -16.30 6.32 10.52
N ARG A 414 -16.00 7.53 10.04
CA ARG A 414 -16.45 8.05 8.74
C ARG A 414 -15.28 8.45 7.84
N SER A 415 -15.40 8.10 6.59
CA SER A 415 -14.53 8.62 5.54
C SER A 415 -15.12 9.87 4.92
N PHE A 416 -14.25 10.74 4.47
CA PHE A 416 -14.63 11.94 3.75
C PHE A 416 -13.59 12.26 2.68
N CYS A 417 -14.05 12.39 1.43
CA CYS A 417 -13.22 12.78 0.30
C CYS A 417 -13.86 13.99 -0.40
N GLU A 418 -13.14 15.12 -0.43
CA GLU A 418 -13.67 16.38 -0.97
C GLU A 418 -13.86 16.36 -2.48
N ALA A 419 -13.03 15.63 -3.21
CA ALA A 419 -13.07 15.58 -4.66
C ALA A 419 -12.98 14.13 -5.15
N ILE A 420 -13.96 13.71 -5.94
CA ILE A 420 -14.05 12.36 -6.50
C ILE A 420 -14.25 12.48 -8.01
N THR A 421 -13.47 11.77 -8.77
CA THR A 421 -13.68 11.64 -10.21
C THR A 421 -14.29 10.27 -10.52
N VAL A 422 -15.32 10.29 -11.34
CA VAL A 422 -16.01 9.11 -11.86
C VAL A 422 -15.72 8.98 -13.34
N THR A 423 -15.24 7.82 -13.78
CA THR A 423 -15.00 7.55 -15.20
C THR A 423 -15.81 6.34 -15.66
N TRP A 424 -16.67 6.55 -16.65
CA TRP A 424 -17.45 5.50 -17.32
C TRP A 424 -16.63 4.96 -18.50
N GLN A 425 -16.48 3.66 -18.59
CA GLN A 425 -15.72 3.02 -19.67
C GLN A 425 -16.68 2.55 -20.77
N LEU A 426 -16.56 3.14 -21.94
CA LEU A 426 -17.40 2.75 -23.09
C LEU A 426 -16.77 1.64 -23.95
N ARG A 427 -15.54 1.27 -23.66
CA ARG A 427 -14.79 0.19 -24.32
C ARG A 427 -13.92 -0.54 -23.31
N ASP A 428 -13.57 -1.77 -23.64
CA ASP A 428 -12.62 -2.57 -22.85
C ASP A 428 -11.25 -1.89 -22.78
N VAL A 429 -10.58 -2.04 -21.65
CA VAL A 429 -9.19 -1.60 -21.41
C VAL A 429 -8.44 -2.74 -20.76
N THR A 430 -7.36 -3.16 -21.40
CA THR A 430 -6.47 -4.25 -20.93
C THR A 430 -5.16 -3.70 -20.39
N ASP A 431 -4.38 -4.54 -19.73
CA ASP A 431 -3.06 -4.17 -19.18
C ASP A 431 -2.10 -3.59 -20.24
N ALA A 432 -2.25 -4.00 -21.50
CA ALA A 432 -1.38 -3.57 -22.60
C ALA A 432 -1.78 -2.24 -23.25
N ASP A 433 -2.99 -1.74 -22.97
CA ASP A 433 -3.56 -0.58 -23.70
C ASP A 433 -3.10 0.77 -23.18
N GLY A 434 -2.82 0.89 -21.89
CA GLY A 434 -2.58 2.16 -21.21
C GLY A 434 -3.86 2.78 -20.63
N GLY A 435 -3.86 4.07 -20.34
CA GLY A 435 -4.98 4.77 -19.71
C GLY A 435 -4.80 4.99 -18.21
N PHE A 436 -5.88 4.97 -17.43
CA PHE A 436 -5.80 5.34 -16.01
C PHE A 436 -4.74 4.54 -15.25
N ALA A 437 -3.93 5.27 -14.49
CA ALA A 437 -2.94 4.69 -13.58
C ALA A 437 -2.94 5.46 -12.27
N CYS A 438 -2.66 4.76 -11.17
CA CYS A 438 -2.61 5.36 -9.84
C CYS A 438 -1.63 4.62 -8.93
N VAL A 439 -1.31 5.26 -7.79
CA VAL A 439 -0.55 4.65 -6.70
C VAL A 439 -1.52 4.35 -5.55
N PRO A 440 -1.92 3.09 -5.34
CA PRO A 440 -2.77 2.72 -4.21
C PRO A 440 -2.16 3.14 -2.87
N GLY A 441 -2.98 3.70 -1.98
CA GLY A 441 -2.53 4.17 -0.66
C GLY A 441 -1.90 5.56 -0.63
N SER A 442 -1.61 6.16 -1.79
CA SER A 442 -0.93 7.46 -1.87
C SER A 442 -1.75 8.63 -1.31
N HIS A 443 -3.08 8.49 -1.22
CA HIS A 443 -3.97 9.46 -0.55
C HIS A 443 -3.71 9.58 0.97
N LYS A 444 -2.94 8.64 1.54
CA LYS A 444 -2.47 8.63 2.93
C LYS A 444 -0.95 8.86 3.03
N ALA A 445 -0.27 9.20 1.93
CA ALA A 445 1.17 9.43 1.92
C ALA A 445 1.54 10.67 2.76
N GLN A 446 2.67 10.57 3.45
CA GLN A 446 3.23 11.63 4.29
C GLN A 446 4.54 12.20 3.71
N TYR A 447 5.02 11.62 2.62
CA TYR A 447 6.24 12.02 1.92
C TYR A 447 5.93 12.44 0.49
N ARG A 448 6.80 13.27 -0.06
CA ARG A 448 6.67 13.71 -1.46
C ARG A 448 6.84 12.55 -2.42
N MET A 449 6.01 12.55 -3.46
CA MET A 449 6.10 11.59 -4.55
C MET A 449 7.45 11.74 -5.28
N PRO A 450 8.22 10.65 -5.44
CA PRO A 450 9.46 10.67 -6.20
C PRO A 450 9.24 11.08 -7.67
N PRO A 451 10.19 11.82 -8.29
CA PRO A 451 10.07 12.23 -9.69
C PRO A 451 9.90 11.06 -10.67
N GLY A 452 10.57 9.92 -10.43
CA GLY A 452 10.46 8.71 -11.25
C GLY A 452 9.06 8.11 -11.23
N VAL A 453 8.40 8.08 -10.06
CA VAL A 453 7.00 7.66 -9.92
C VAL A 453 6.08 8.62 -10.67
N ARG A 454 6.32 9.95 -10.56
CA ARG A 454 5.55 10.98 -11.26
C ARG A 454 5.57 10.80 -12.77
N SER A 455 6.73 10.48 -13.33
CA SER A 455 6.94 10.29 -14.77
C SER A 455 6.62 8.88 -15.26
N CYS A 456 6.38 7.93 -14.38
CA CYS A 456 6.32 6.47 -14.67
C CYS A 456 7.59 5.93 -15.37
N ASP A 457 8.72 6.66 -15.31
CA ASP A 457 9.99 6.17 -15.84
C ASP A 457 10.69 5.22 -14.86
N ASP A 458 10.43 5.40 -13.55
CA ASP A 458 10.80 4.49 -12.46
C ASP A 458 9.66 4.47 -11.44
N ASP A 459 8.73 3.56 -11.60
CA ASP A 459 7.51 3.49 -10.80
C ASP A 459 7.69 2.75 -9.45
N MET A 460 8.88 2.27 -9.16
CA MET A 460 9.21 1.51 -7.95
C MET A 460 8.30 0.30 -7.69
N GLY A 461 7.59 -0.19 -8.72
CA GLY A 461 6.57 -1.23 -8.59
C GLY A 461 5.29 -0.79 -7.86
N LEU A 462 5.08 0.51 -7.67
CA LEU A 462 3.94 1.05 -6.91
C LEU A 462 2.77 1.47 -7.79
N VAL A 463 3.00 1.73 -9.09
CA VAL A 463 1.96 2.16 -10.02
C VAL A 463 1.09 0.98 -10.43
N VAL A 464 -0.22 1.15 -10.34
CA VAL A 464 -1.22 0.16 -10.74
C VAL A 464 -2.05 0.73 -11.89
N HIS A 465 -2.31 -0.13 -12.87
CA HIS A 465 -3.16 0.14 -14.03
C HIS A 465 -4.36 -0.82 -14.00
N PRO A 466 -5.55 -0.40 -13.49
CA PRO A 466 -6.73 -1.24 -13.49
C PRO A 466 -7.25 -1.54 -14.91
N THR A 467 -7.72 -2.76 -15.13
CA THR A 467 -8.39 -3.18 -16.36
C THR A 467 -9.90 -2.96 -16.27
N PHE A 468 -10.55 -2.73 -17.40
CA PHE A 468 -11.97 -2.44 -17.47
C PHE A 468 -12.64 -3.22 -18.58
N LYS A 469 -13.94 -3.50 -18.39
CA LYS A 469 -14.87 -3.88 -19.44
C LYS A 469 -15.76 -2.68 -19.82
N ALA A 470 -16.26 -2.68 -21.02
CA ALA A 470 -17.29 -1.72 -21.44
C ALA A 470 -18.49 -1.80 -20.49
N GLY A 471 -18.94 -0.67 -19.97
CA GLY A 471 -20.00 -0.60 -18.94
C GLY A 471 -19.49 -0.51 -17.49
N ASP A 472 -18.19 -0.70 -17.26
CA ASP A 472 -17.57 -0.51 -15.94
C ASP A 472 -17.44 0.97 -15.59
N VAL A 473 -17.39 1.24 -14.30
CA VAL A 473 -17.18 2.60 -13.76
C VAL A 473 -16.06 2.58 -12.73
N LEU A 474 -15.12 3.51 -12.88
CA LEU A 474 -14.06 3.77 -11.92
C LEU A 474 -14.40 5.04 -11.14
N LEU A 475 -14.31 4.98 -9.81
CA LEU A 475 -14.30 6.14 -8.92
C LEU A 475 -12.91 6.26 -8.33
N PHE A 476 -12.35 7.48 -8.22
CA PHE A 476 -11.06 7.68 -7.56
C PHE A 476 -10.99 9.04 -6.86
N MET A 477 -10.12 9.15 -5.87
CA MET A 477 -9.93 10.35 -5.05
C MET A 477 -9.14 11.40 -5.83
N ASP A 478 -9.86 12.28 -6.54
CA ASP A 478 -9.28 13.37 -7.34
C ASP A 478 -8.63 14.42 -6.43
N GLY A 479 -7.32 14.52 -6.45
CA GLY A 479 -6.55 15.44 -5.61
C GLY A 479 -5.94 14.84 -4.35
N ALA A 480 -6.50 13.75 -3.82
CA ALA A 480 -5.92 13.04 -2.68
C ALA A 480 -5.00 11.90 -3.14
N GLN A 481 -5.41 11.12 -4.13
CA GLN A 481 -4.64 10.01 -4.65
C GLN A 481 -3.70 10.45 -5.77
N THR A 482 -2.45 9.96 -5.74
CA THR A 482 -1.55 10.04 -6.89
C THR A 482 -2.16 9.26 -8.05
N HIS A 483 -2.46 9.95 -9.13
CA HIS A 483 -3.07 9.35 -10.32
C HIS A 483 -2.67 10.07 -11.61
N GLY A 484 -2.93 9.44 -12.73
CA GLY A 484 -2.68 9.98 -14.06
C GLY A 484 -3.13 8.99 -15.14
N ALA A 485 -2.39 8.95 -16.24
CA ALA A 485 -2.67 7.99 -17.30
C ALA A 485 -1.37 7.53 -17.97
N LEU A 486 -1.27 6.25 -18.28
CA LEU A 486 -0.25 5.71 -19.17
C LEU A 486 -0.56 6.12 -20.61
N ALA A 487 0.47 6.19 -21.46
CA ALA A 487 0.31 6.44 -22.88
C ALA A 487 -0.59 5.36 -23.53
N TRP A 488 -1.38 5.76 -24.55
CA TRP A 488 -2.33 4.84 -25.17
C TRP A 488 -1.67 4.09 -26.33
N HIS A 489 -1.63 2.75 -26.26
CA HIS A 489 -0.93 1.88 -27.21
C HIS A 489 -1.85 1.06 -28.10
N SER A 490 -3.13 0.93 -27.74
CA SER A 490 -4.11 0.12 -28.46
C SER A 490 -4.48 0.74 -29.81
N ASP A 491 -4.73 -0.12 -30.82
CA ASP A 491 -5.31 0.29 -32.10
C ASP A 491 -6.80 0.68 -31.94
N MET A 492 -7.47 0.19 -30.90
CA MET A 492 -8.82 0.60 -30.55
C MET A 492 -8.78 1.92 -29.77
N ALA A 493 -9.55 2.92 -30.19
CA ALA A 493 -9.63 4.18 -29.46
C ALA A 493 -10.23 3.96 -28.07
N ARG A 494 -9.58 4.53 -27.03
CA ARG A 494 -10.16 4.62 -25.70
C ARG A 494 -11.37 5.54 -25.73
N ARG A 495 -12.44 5.15 -25.05
CA ARG A 495 -13.62 5.99 -24.80
C ARG A 495 -13.98 5.93 -23.32
N SER A 496 -13.72 7.02 -22.61
CA SER A 496 -14.03 7.14 -21.19
C SER A 496 -14.73 8.47 -20.94
N ILE A 497 -15.85 8.45 -20.23
CA ILE A 497 -16.57 9.67 -19.83
C ILE A 497 -16.15 10.03 -18.43
N LEU A 498 -15.50 11.16 -18.27
CA LEU A 498 -15.00 11.67 -17.00
C LEU A 498 -15.97 12.70 -16.43
N ILE A 499 -16.39 12.51 -15.18
CA ILE A 499 -17.25 13.43 -14.43
C ILE A 499 -16.59 13.69 -13.07
N LYS A 500 -16.29 14.95 -12.78
CA LYS A 500 -15.72 15.33 -11.48
C LYS A 500 -16.83 15.74 -10.53
N TYR A 501 -16.78 15.20 -9.31
CA TYR A 501 -17.68 15.55 -8.22
C TYR A 501 -16.91 16.18 -7.08
N SER A 502 -17.51 17.14 -6.43
CA SER A 502 -16.95 17.84 -5.27
C SER A 502 -17.98 17.88 -4.15
N SER A 503 -17.52 17.91 -2.90
CA SER A 503 -18.41 18.04 -1.77
C SER A 503 -19.20 19.34 -1.82
N ARG A 504 -20.32 19.41 -1.08
CA ARG A 504 -21.20 20.57 -1.02
C ARG A 504 -20.47 21.87 -0.66
N ASN A 505 -19.48 21.77 0.20
CA ASN A 505 -18.78 22.92 0.78
C ASN A 505 -17.53 23.33 -0.01
N PHE A 506 -17.15 22.54 -1.02
CA PHE A 506 -15.97 22.78 -1.82
C PHE A 506 -16.31 23.69 -3.01
N ASN A 507 -15.54 24.77 -3.16
CA ASN A 507 -15.62 25.66 -4.31
C ASN A 507 -14.25 25.68 -5.02
N ARG A 508 -14.17 25.08 -6.21
CA ARG A 508 -13.03 25.28 -7.09
C ARG A 508 -13.09 26.74 -7.59
N SER A 509 -12.19 27.58 -7.07
CA SER A 509 -12.09 28.97 -7.51
C SER A 509 -11.96 29.05 -9.02
N GLY A 510 -12.89 29.68 -9.71
CA GLY A 510 -12.82 30.09 -11.10
C GLY A 510 -13.61 29.28 -12.12
N GLY A 511 -14.39 28.29 -11.75
CA GLY A 511 -15.32 27.60 -12.64
C GLY A 511 -16.76 28.07 -12.45
N ASP A 512 -17.44 28.43 -13.52
CA ASP A 512 -18.88 28.58 -13.52
C ASP A 512 -19.52 27.21 -13.23
N PHE A 513 -20.24 27.09 -12.13
CA PHE A 513 -21.03 25.90 -11.86
C PHE A 513 -22.21 25.87 -12.84
N ALA A 514 -22.33 24.79 -13.60
CA ALA A 514 -23.58 24.50 -14.28
C ALA A 514 -24.66 24.23 -13.21
N HIS A 515 -25.64 25.09 -13.10
CA HIS A 515 -26.83 24.93 -12.29
C HIS A 515 -27.77 23.90 -12.92
#